data_86cbadd3a818ecf3ba73b739152609dd
#
_entry.id   86cbadd3a818ecf3ba73b739152609dd
#
_cell.length_a   1.000
_cell.length_b   1.000
_cell.length_c   1.000
_cell.angle_alpha   90.00
_cell.angle_beta   90.00
_cell.angle_gamma   90.00
#
_symmetry.space_group_name_H-M   'P 1'
#
loop_
_entity.id
_entity.type
_entity.pdbx_description
1 polymer ?
#
loop_
_entity_poly.entity_id
_entity_poly.type
_entity_poly.pdbx_seq_one_letter_code
_entity_poly.pdbx_strand_id
1 'polypeptide(L)'
;MFAIRYWSVIILIVAAAIGFFVYTTTGGQGRFDFKLGLDLSGGSHLVYSTDTSKVGKADLQDALTALRQVIERRVNAFGVGEPVVQVEQGGALGTGQYRLVVELPGITDVNEAVKRIGETPVLEFKLVKKDFENNMQDAQGVPNPAAFEDTGLTGTYLTRASLQFDSATGVSAPVVRVDFNSEGKKLFGDITSANVGRLLAIFLDGNIISAPVIKDKITDGTAIISGNFTAEQAKETVRNLNLGALPLPIALQSTQTIGATLGSDALRAGLLAGIAGFLLLSAFMIFWYRLPGLVAVVSLFIYCVLMLAIFKLIPVVLTSAGIAGFILSVGLAVDANVLIAERLKEELAAGKTAQVAIREGFARAWLAIRDSNTAHLIAAVILFWFATSLIKGFALVFGLGVLVSMLSAITISRTFMLALGLNEQSKLGRFFMLSGLTK
;
A
#
# COMPACT_ATOMS: atom_id res chain seq x y z
N MET A 1 10.58 -14.86 42.72
CA MET A 1 10.73 -15.93 41.72
C MET A 1 9.38 -16.39 41.13
N PHE A 2 8.35 -16.71 41.90
CA PHE A 2 7.05 -17.19 41.34
C PHE A 2 6.42 -16.23 40.33
N ALA A 3 6.37 -14.94 40.60
CA ALA A 3 5.81 -13.96 39.67
C ALA A 3 6.53 -13.91 38.32
N ILE A 4 7.88 -14.02 38.30
CA ILE A 4 8.66 -13.98 37.05
C ILE A 4 8.44 -15.25 36.21
N ARG A 5 8.35 -16.42 36.86
CA ARG A 5 8.00 -17.69 36.19
C ARG A 5 6.59 -17.64 35.60
N TYR A 6 5.65 -17.05 36.32
CA TYR A 6 4.30 -16.84 35.82
C TYR A 6 4.29 -15.97 34.55
N TRP A 7 5.03 -14.85 34.56
CA TRP A 7 5.15 -14.00 33.38
C TRP A 7 5.82 -14.69 32.21
N SER A 8 6.84 -15.54 32.43
CA SER A 8 7.47 -16.28 31.34
C SER A 8 6.52 -17.28 30.67
N VAL A 9 5.66 -17.95 31.45
CA VAL A 9 4.63 -18.84 30.91
C VAL A 9 3.57 -18.06 30.11
N ILE A 10 3.13 -16.89 30.64
CA ILE A 10 2.20 -16.03 29.89
C ILE A 10 2.78 -15.61 28.54
N ILE A 11 4.04 -15.16 28.50
CA ILE A 11 4.70 -14.77 27.25
C ILE A 11 4.71 -15.94 26.24
N LEU A 12 4.98 -17.17 26.69
CA LEU A 12 4.95 -18.34 25.82
C LEU A 12 3.53 -18.63 25.30
N ILE A 13 2.52 -18.56 26.15
CA ILE A 13 1.12 -18.77 25.78
C ILE A 13 0.69 -17.70 24.76
N VAL A 14 1.00 -16.44 25.01
CA VAL A 14 0.68 -15.33 24.10
C VAL A 14 1.41 -15.50 22.77
N ALA A 15 2.69 -15.87 22.80
CA ALA A 15 3.45 -16.12 21.58
C ALA A 15 2.88 -17.31 20.79
N ALA A 16 2.47 -18.40 21.47
CA ALA A 16 1.82 -19.53 20.83
C ALA A 16 0.46 -19.15 20.23
N ALA A 17 -0.34 -18.34 20.91
CA ALA A 17 -1.63 -17.85 20.40
C ALA A 17 -1.43 -16.96 19.17
N ILE A 18 -0.43 -16.08 19.17
CA ILE A 18 -0.08 -15.24 18.03
C ILE A 18 0.44 -16.12 16.87
N GLY A 19 1.29 -17.10 17.13
CA GLY A 19 1.76 -18.06 16.13
C GLY A 19 0.62 -18.85 15.51
N PHE A 20 -0.34 -19.29 16.32
CA PHE A 20 -1.55 -19.95 15.84
C PHE A 20 -2.40 -19.03 14.96
N PHE A 21 -2.59 -17.77 15.36
CA PHE A 21 -3.25 -16.76 14.52
C PHE A 21 -2.54 -16.57 13.18
N VAL A 22 -1.22 -16.41 13.18
CA VAL A 22 -0.43 -16.29 11.95
C VAL A 22 -0.62 -17.50 11.05
N TYR A 23 -0.53 -18.71 11.62
CA TYR A 23 -0.68 -19.98 10.90
C TYR A 23 -2.07 -20.12 10.27
N THR A 24 -3.13 -19.91 11.04
CA THR A 24 -4.52 -20.12 10.58
C THR A 24 -4.98 -19.08 9.56
N THR A 25 -4.38 -17.89 9.57
CA THR A 25 -4.72 -16.80 8.63
C THR A 25 -3.82 -16.79 7.39
N THR A 26 -2.83 -17.68 7.27
CA THR A 26 -1.95 -17.76 6.09
C THR A 26 -2.56 -18.67 5.03
N GLY A 27 -2.66 -18.19 3.79
CA GLY A 27 -3.19 -18.97 2.65
C GLY A 27 -4.71 -18.97 2.52
N GLY A 28 -5.44 -18.22 3.36
CA GLY A 28 -6.87 -17.94 3.16
C GLY A 28 -7.03 -16.61 2.44
N GLN A 29 -7.98 -16.48 1.51
CA GLN A 29 -8.36 -15.19 0.90
C GLN A 29 -9.04 -14.26 1.92
N GLY A 30 -8.48 -14.14 3.11
CA GLY A 30 -9.03 -13.41 4.24
C GLY A 30 -8.39 -12.03 4.42
N ARG A 31 -9.05 -11.18 5.24
CA ARG A 31 -8.61 -9.81 5.59
C ARG A 31 -7.16 -9.73 6.13
N PHE A 32 -6.64 -10.83 6.66
CA PHE A 32 -5.33 -10.90 7.32
C PHE A 32 -4.31 -11.74 6.53
N ASP A 33 -4.40 -11.77 5.19
CA ASP A 33 -3.36 -12.41 4.40
C ASP A 33 -2.14 -11.50 4.20
N PHE A 34 -0.99 -12.08 3.84
CA PHE A 34 0.21 -11.30 3.52
C PHE A 34 0.04 -10.59 2.20
N LYS A 35 0.31 -9.29 2.20
CA LYS A 35 0.31 -8.46 1.00
C LYS A 35 1.68 -8.51 0.35
N LEU A 36 1.74 -9.10 -0.84
CA LEU A 36 2.99 -9.22 -1.59
C LEU A 36 3.14 -8.06 -2.57
N GLY A 37 4.32 -7.47 -2.61
CA GLY A 37 4.67 -6.47 -3.62
C GLY A 37 4.79 -7.06 -5.02
N LEU A 38 4.85 -6.17 -6.00
CA LEU A 38 4.92 -6.51 -7.42
C LEU A 38 6.12 -7.43 -7.75
N ASP A 39 7.24 -7.22 -7.09
CA ASP A 39 8.48 -7.98 -7.25
C ASP A 39 8.42 -9.42 -6.73
N LEU A 40 7.40 -9.75 -5.92
CA LEU A 40 7.15 -11.10 -5.40
C LEU A 40 5.93 -11.78 -6.02
N SER A 41 4.88 -11.01 -6.32
CA SER A 41 3.65 -11.53 -6.94
C SER A 41 3.71 -11.56 -8.46
N GLY A 42 4.65 -10.83 -9.06
CA GLY A 42 4.64 -10.49 -10.47
C GLY A 42 3.55 -9.47 -10.80
N GLY A 43 3.59 -8.89 -11.99
CA GLY A 43 2.60 -7.91 -12.45
C GLY A 43 3.22 -6.75 -13.20
N SER A 44 2.50 -5.62 -13.29
CA SER A 44 2.89 -4.45 -14.06
C SER A 44 3.17 -3.23 -13.19
N HIS A 45 4.28 -2.55 -13.46
CA HIS A 45 4.66 -1.27 -12.88
C HIS A 45 4.56 -0.20 -13.96
N LEU A 46 3.67 0.76 -13.75
CA LEU A 46 3.35 1.83 -14.69
C LEU A 46 3.72 3.17 -14.07
N VAL A 47 4.45 3.98 -14.81
CA VAL A 47 4.81 5.34 -14.40
C VAL A 47 4.20 6.33 -15.37
N TYR A 48 3.35 7.21 -14.86
CA TYR A 48 2.74 8.29 -15.62
C TYR A 48 3.37 9.62 -15.23
N SER A 49 3.67 10.48 -16.19
CA SER A 49 3.91 11.91 -15.93
C SER A 49 2.57 12.63 -15.76
N THR A 50 2.52 13.60 -14.85
CA THR A 50 1.32 14.42 -14.64
C THR A 50 1.57 15.85 -15.16
N ASP A 51 0.65 16.37 -15.96
CA ASP A 51 0.69 17.78 -16.36
C ASP A 51 0.03 18.65 -15.30
N THR A 52 0.84 19.37 -14.56
CA THR A 52 0.40 20.28 -13.50
C THR A 52 0.42 21.75 -13.93
N SER A 53 0.69 22.04 -15.21
CA SER A 53 0.90 23.41 -15.72
C SER A 53 -0.34 24.31 -15.58
N LYS A 54 -1.53 23.73 -15.57
CA LYS A 54 -2.82 24.45 -15.50
C LYS A 54 -3.39 24.57 -14.10
N VAL A 55 -2.71 24.04 -13.08
CA VAL A 55 -3.22 24.02 -11.69
C VAL A 55 -2.42 24.99 -10.83
N GLY A 56 -3.11 25.82 -10.07
CA GLY A 56 -2.49 26.75 -9.12
C GLY A 56 -1.74 26.00 -8.00
N LYS A 57 -0.67 26.59 -7.47
CA LYS A 57 0.13 25.97 -6.40
C LYS A 57 -0.69 25.64 -5.14
N ALA A 58 -1.74 26.41 -4.87
CA ALA A 58 -2.62 26.16 -3.71
C ALA A 58 -3.46 24.89 -3.88
N ASP A 59 -3.91 24.59 -5.10
CA ASP A 59 -4.84 23.50 -5.39
C ASP A 59 -4.11 22.22 -5.84
N LEU A 60 -2.78 22.29 -5.99
CA LEU A 60 -1.98 21.21 -6.57
C LEU A 60 -2.04 19.92 -5.73
N GLN A 61 -1.95 20.03 -4.40
CA GLN A 61 -1.98 18.86 -3.51
C GLN A 61 -3.35 18.18 -3.54
N ASP A 62 -4.42 18.96 -3.61
CA ASP A 62 -5.78 18.44 -3.69
C ASP A 62 -6.02 17.76 -5.04
N ALA A 63 -5.55 18.34 -6.14
CA ALA A 63 -5.63 17.75 -7.47
C ALA A 63 -4.84 16.44 -7.58
N LEU A 64 -3.63 16.36 -7.00
CA LEU A 64 -2.82 15.14 -6.96
C LEU A 64 -3.47 14.05 -6.08
N THR A 65 -4.06 14.45 -4.96
CA THR A 65 -4.79 13.53 -4.07
C THR A 65 -6.03 12.98 -4.77
N ALA A 66 -6.80 13.83 -5.45
CA ALA A 66 -7.95 13.43 -6.24
C ALA A 66 -7.54 12.51 -7.40
N LEU A 67 -6.45 12.81 -8.11
CA LEU A 67 -5.90 11.95 -9.16
C LEU A 67 -5.60 10.55 -8.64
N ARG A 68 -4.86 10.45 -7.52
CA ARG A 68 -4.56 9.18 -6.88
C ARG A 68 -5.83 8.38 -6.56
N GLN A 69 -6.84 9.04 -5.94
CA GLN A 69 -8.09 8.38 -5.57
C GLN A 69 -8.90 7.88 -6.78
N VAL A 70 -8.88 8.62 -7.89
CA VAL A 70 -9.56 8.21 -9.13
C VAL A 70 -8.87 6.98 -9.71
N ILE A 71 -7.53 6.98 -9.79
CA ILE A 71 -6.76 5.84 -10.29
C ILE A 71 -6.91 4.62 -9.37
N GLU A 72 -6.85 4.79 -8.04
CA GLU A 72 -7.10 3.71 -7.08
C GLU A 72 -8.48 3.06 -7.29
N ARG A 73 -9.54 3.87 -7.47
CA ARG A 73 -10.89 3.35 -7.76
C ARG A 73 -10.95 2.58 -9.08
N ARG A 74 -10.29 3.10 -10.13
CA ARG A 74 -10.23 2.42 -11.43
C ARG A 74 -9.54 1.07 -11.33
N VAL A 75 -8.38 1.05 -10.71
CA VAL A 75 -7.57 -0.16 -10.56
C VAL A 75 -8.28 -1.20 -9.70
N ASN A 76 -8.90 -0.78 -8.58
CA ASN A 76 -9.69 -1.68 -7.72
C ASN A 76 -10.88 -2.31 -8.46
N ALA A 77 -11.49 -1.60 -9.42
CA ALA A 77 -12.58 -2.13 -10.24
C ALA A 77 -12.16 -3.28 -11.18
N PHE A 78 -10.85 -3.49 -11.38
CA PHE A 78 -10.30 -4.63 -12.15
C PHE A 78 -10.20 -5.92 -11.35
N GLY A 79 -10.50 -5.89 -10.05
CA GLY A 79 -10.28 -7.04 -9.17
C GLY A 79 -8.80 -7.32 -8.91
N VAL A 80 -7.93 -6.32 -9.09
CA VAL A 80 -6.51 -6.40 -8.72
C VAL A 80 -6.42 -6.53 -7.22
N GLY A 81 -5.75 -7.58 -6.76
CA GLY A 81 -5.43 -7.71 -5.34
C GLY A 81 -4.44 -6.62 -4.92
N GLU A 82 -4.97 -5.55 -4.29
CA GLU A 82 -4.17 -4.52 -3.63
C GLU A 82 -3.19 -3.74 -4.53
N PRO A 83 -3.71 -2.92 -5.45
CA PRO A 83 -2.87 -2.04 -6.24
C PRO A 83 -2.21 -0.97 -5.36
N VAL A 84 -0.98 -0.62 -5.70
CA VAL A 84 -0.29 0.51 -5.07
C VAL A 84 -0.32 1.70 -6.01
N VAL A 85 -0.93 2.80 -5.58
CA VAL A 85 -0.96 4.06 -6.35
C VAL A 85 -0.30 5.15 -5.52
N GLN A 86 0.81 5.68 -6.01
CA GLN A 86 1.59 6.70 -5.32
C GLN A 86 1.90 7.87 -6.24
N VAL A 87 1.88 9.07 -5.66
CA VAL A 87 2.38 10.28 -6.33
C VAL A 87 3.79 10.53 -5.82
N GLU A 88 4.74 10.59 -6.73
CA GLU A 88 6.14 10.88 -6.43
C GLU A 88 6.53 12.21 -7.09
N GLN A 89 7.34 13.00 -6.40
CA GLN A 89 7.95 14.18 -6.99
C GLN A 89 9.38 13.83 -7.43
N GLY A 90 9.66 13.96 -8.71
CA GLY A 90 10.98 13.69 -9.26
C GLY A 90 12.01 14.76 -8.88
N GLY A 91 13.30 14.42 -9.05
CA GLY A 91 14.42 15.32 -8.76
C GLY A 91 14.98 15.21 -7.35
N ALA A 92 16.29 15.43 -7.22
CA ALA A 92 16.93 15.56 -5.91
C ALA A 92 16.33 16.78 -5.19
N LEU A 93 15.79 16.62 -4.00
CA LEU A 93 15.09 17.65 -3.21
C LEU A 93 13.65 17.99 -3.66
N GLY A 94 12.98 17.13 -4.45
CA GLY A 94 11.57 17.32 -4.80
C GLY A 94 11.30 18.53 -5.71
N THR A 95 12.24 18.87 -6.60
CA THR A 95 12.11 19.99 -7.55
C THR A 95 11.64 19.59 -8.95
N GLY A 96 11.48 18.27 -9.18
CA GLY A 96 11.09 17.74 -10.49
C GLY A 96 9.57 17.64 -10.70
N GLN A 97 9.21 17.16 -11.89
CA GLN A 97 7.82 16.91 -12.25
C GLN A 97 7.19 15.83 -11.36
N TYR A 98 5.90 15.98 -11.11
CA TYR A 98 5.11 14.96 -10.41
C TYR A 98 4.88 13.76 -11.33
N ARG A 99 5.01 12.56 -10.75
CA ARG A 99 4.78 11.28 -11.41
C ARG A 99 3.78 10.48 -10.60
N LEU A 100 2.91 9.79 -11.30
CA LEU A 100 2.02 8.81 -10.71
C LEU A 100 2.58 7.42 -10.99
N VAL A 101 2.91 6.70 -9.93
CA VAL A 101 3.36 5.31 -9.97
C VAL A 101 2.17 4.42 -9.66
N VAL A 102 1.89 3.46 -10.53
CA VAL A 102 0.80 2.49 -10.39
C VAL A 102 1.39 1.09 -10.47
N GLU A 103 1.31 0.36 -9.37
CA GLU A 103 1.72 -1.04 -9.31
C GLU A 103 0.49 -1.95 -9.30
N LEU A 104 0.47 -2.92 -10.19
CA LEU A 104 -0.65 -3.83 -10.44
C LEU A 104 -0.21 -5.28 -10.22
N PRO A 105 -0.20 -5.76 -8.98
CA PRO A 105 0.15 -7.14 -8.69
C PRO A 105 -0.77 -8.13 -9.41
N GLY A 106 -0.20 -9.16 -10.03
CA GLY A 106 -0.91 -10.21 -10.73
C GLY A 106 -1.39 -9.86 -12.15
N ILE A 107 -1.30 -8.59 -12.60
CA ILE A 107 -1.67 -8.17 -13.95
C ILE A 107 -0.41 -8.08 -14.81
N THR A 108 -0.30 -8.97 -15.78
CA THR A 108 0.81 -9.03 -16.75
C THR A 108 0.48 -8.40 -18.09
N ASP A 109 -0.81 -8.22 -18.44
CA ASP A 109 -1.22 -7.50 -19.64
C ASP A 109 -1.20 -5.99 -19.41
N VAL A 110 -0.05 -5.41 -19.77
CA VAL A 110 0.18 -3.96 -19.65
C VAL A 110 -0.77 -3.17 -20.54
N ASN A 111 -1.08 -3.66 -21.75
CA ASN A 111 -1.89 -2.91 -22.70
C ASN A 111 -3.33 -2.73 -22.20
N GLU A 112 -3.92 -3.79 -21.66
CA GLU A 112 -5.23 -3.72 -21.05
C GLU A 112 -5.23 -2.79 -19.84
N ALA A 113 -4.21 -2.88 -18.98
CA ALA A 113 -4.07 -2.02 -17.80
C ALA A 113 -3.95 -0.54 -18.18
N VAL A 114 -3.07 -0.22 -19.14
CA VAL A 114 -2.85 1.16 -19.62
C VAL A 114 -4.12 1.71 -20.26
N LYS A 115 -4.78 0.92 -21.11
CA LYS A 115 -6.03 1.30 -21.75
C LYS A 115 -7.07 1.70 -20.70
N ARG A 116 -7.31 0.87 -19.72
CA ARG A 116 -8.33 1.07 -18.69
C ARG A 116 -7.98 2.18 -17.70
N ILE A 117 -6.70 2.39 -17.36
CA ILE A 117 -6.27 3.51 -16.51
C ILE A 117 -6.39 4.83 -17.26
N GLY A 118 -6.03 4.85 -18.54
CA GLY A 118 -6.02 6.04 -19.39
C GLY A 118 -7.38 6.40 -20.00
N GLU A 119 -8.28 5.44 -20.14
CA GLU A 119 -9.64 5.68 -20.64
C GLU A 119 -10.42 6.55 -19.66
N THR A 120 -10.39 7.85 -19.92
CA THR A 120 -11.23 8.80 -19.22
C THR A 120 -12.32 9.23 -20.16
N PRO A 121 -13.55 8.78 -20.02
CA PRO A 121 -14.63 9.43 -20.72
C PRO A 121 -14.76 10.86 -20.19
N VAL A 122 -14.31 11.81 -20.99
CA VAL A 122 -14.52 13.22 -20.71
C VAL A 122 -15.96 13.55 -21.11
N LEU A 123 -16.83 13.63 -20.11
CA LEU A 123 -18.22 14.06 -20.32
C LEU A 123 -18.26 15.59 -20.25
N GLU A 124 -18.72 16.21 -21.33
CA GLU A 124 -18.90 17.66 -21.44
C GLU A 124 -20.28 17.99 -21.97
N PHE A 125 -20.86 19.07 -21.49
CA PHE A 125 -22.12 19.60 -21.97
C PHE A 125 -21.88 20.97 -22.60
N LYS A 126 -22.17 21.11 -23.92
CA LYS A 126 -21.91 22.35 -24.67
C LYS A 126 -23.18 22.81 -25.35
N LEU A 127 -23.44 24.12 -25.32
CA LEU A 127 -24.57 24.69 -26.05
C LEU A 127 -24.24 24.82 -27.53
N VAL A 128 -25.21 24.44 -28.39
CA VAL A 128 -25.06 24.63 -29.84
C VAL A 128 -25.43 26.07 -30.19
N LYS A 129 -24.59 26.74 -30.97
CA LYS A 129 -24.86 28.08 -31.49
C LYS A 129 -25.95 27.98 -32.57
N LYS A 130 -26.91 28.94 -32.60
CA LYS A 130 -28.06 28.91 -33.52
C LYS A 130 -27.67 28.81 -34.99
N ASP A 131 -26.56 29.42 -35.37
CA ASP A 131 -26.11 29.44 -36.79
C ASP A 131 -25.55 28.08 -37.24
N PHE A 132 -25.32 27.14 -36.31
CA PHE A 132 -24.68 25.86 -36.56
C PHE A 132 -25.56 24.66 -36.23
N GLU A 133 -26.85 24.83 -35.97
CA GLU A 133 -27.75 23.72 -35.61
C GLU A 133 -27.80 22.60 -36.67
N ASN A 134 -27.61 22.94 -37.94
CA ASN A 134 -27.55 21.97 -39.05
C ASN A 134 -26.11 21.58 -39.45
N ASN A 135 -25.07 22.13 -38.79
CA ASN A 135 -23.69 21.98 -39.22
C ASN A 135 -22.76 21.74 -38.01
N MET A 136 -23.21 20.88 -37.08
CA MET A 136 -22.49 20.56 -35.85
C MET A 136 -21.25 19.68 -36.08
N GLN A 137 -21.24 18.94 -37.20
CA GLN A 137 -20.16 18.03 -37.58
C GLN A 137 -19.77 18.26 -39.03
N ASP A 138 -18.54 17.95 -39.38
CA ASP A 138 -18.07 17.94 -40.77
C ASP A 138 -18.57 16.66 -41.51
N ALA A 139 -18.24 16.53 -42.81
CA ALA A 139 -18.60 15.40 -43.63
C ALA A 139 -18.01 14.04 -43.17
N GLN A 140 -17.00 14.08 -42.27
CA GLN A 140 -16.35 12.95 -41.66
C GLN A 140 -16.90 12.64 -40.25
N GLY A 141 -17.89 13.40 -39.76
CA GLY A 141 -18.50 13.23 -38.44
C GLY A 141 -17.69 13.86 -37.30
N VAL A 142 -16.65 14.65 -37.60
CA VAL A 142 -15.86 15.34 -36.59
C VAL A 142 -16.59 16.60 -36.11
N PRO A 143 -16.73 16.84 -34.80
CA PRO A 143 -17.41 18.03 -34.31
C PRO A 143 -16.69 19.32 -34.73
N ASN A 144 -17.48 20.30 -35.23
CA ASN A 144 -16.98 21.61 -35.60
C ASN A 144 -16.80 22.47 -34.33
N PRO A 145 -15.57 22.79 -33.90
CA PRO A 145 -15.35 23.52 -32.62
C PRO A 145 -16.03 24.89 -32.57
N ALA A 146 -16.21 25.53 -33.74
CA ALA A 146 -16.88 26.84 -33.81
C ALA A 146 -18.37 26.79 -33.49
N ALA A 147 -19.01 25.60 -33.62
CA ALA A 147 -20.44 25.39 -33.41
C ALA A 147 -20.86 25.37 -31.93
N PHE A 148 -19.93 25.30 -30.99
CA PHE A 148 -20.22 25.03 -29.59
C PHE A 148 -19.75 26.15 -28.66
N GLU A 149 -20.53 26.32 -27.57
CA GLU A 149 -20.19 27.18 -26.43
C GLU A 149 -20.02 26.30 -25.20
N ASP A 150 -18.89 26.45 -24.49
CA ASP A 150 -18.65 25.70 -23.27
C ASP A 150 -19.58 26.18 -22.15
N THR A 151 -20.21 25.25 -21.46
CA THR A 151 -21.11 25.55 -20.33
C THR A 151 -20.41 25.46 -18.97
N GLY A 152 -19.20 24.90 -18.91
CA GLY A 152 -18.50 24.58 -17.68
C GLY A 152 -19.06 23.32 -16.97
N LEU A 153 -20.18 22.75 -17.43
CA LEU A 153 -20.71 21.50 -16.87
C LEU A 153 -19.98 20.30 -17.48
N THR A 154 -19.25 19.59 -16.64
CA THR A 154 -18.42 18.44 -17.03
C THR A 154 -18.69 17.22 -16.14
N GLY A 155 -18.08 16.09 -16.46
CA GLY A 155 -18.14 14.87 -15.64
C GLY A 155 -17.61 15.01 -14.21
N THR A 156 -16.90 16.09 -13.86
CA THR A 156 -16.46 16.38 -12.50
C THR A 156 -17.60 16.64 -11.52
N TYR A 157 -18.74 17.12 -12.03
CA TYR A 157 -19.96 17.34 -11.24
C TYR A 157 -20.84 16.10 -11.11
N LEU A 158 -20.43 14.96 -11.69
CA LEU A 158 -21.19 13.73 -11.66
C LEU A 158 -21.10 13.06 -10.29
N THR A 159 -22.25 12.69 -9.73
CA THR A 159 -22.32 11.87 -8.52
C THR A 159 -22.45 10.39 -8.87
N ARG A 160 -23.29 10.09 -9.87
CA ARG A 160 -23.61 8.73 -10.26
C ARG A 160 -24.09 8.67 -11.71
N ALA A 161 -23.71 7.62 -12.42
CA ALA A 161 -24.32 7.18 -13.66
C ALA A 161 -25.04 5.85 -13.47
N SER A 162 -26.16 5.62 -14.15
CA SER A 162 -26.92 4.37 -14.10
C SER A 162 -27.52 4.02 -15.46
N LEU A 163 -27.55 2.73 -15.77
CA LEU A 163 -28.23 2.22 -16.97
C LEU A 163 -29.73 2.25 -16.75
N GLN A 164 -30.45 2.83 -17.70
CA GLN A 164 -31.91 2.78 -17.79
C GLN A 164 -32.33 2.33 -19.17
N PHE A 165 -33.57 1.88 -19.29
CA PHE A 165 -34.17 1.53 -20.57
C PHE A 165 -35.35 2.47 -20.81
N ASP A 166 -35.26 3.23 -21.88
CA ASP A 166 -36.37 4.11 -22.30
C ASP A 166 -37.32 3.32 -23.22
N SER A 167 -38.59 3.30 -22.84
CA SER A 167 -39.65 2.61 -23.56
C SER A 167 -40.60 3.58 -24.30
N ALA A 168 -40.25 4.89 -24.33
CA ALA A 168 -41.14 5.91 -24.90
C ALA A 168 -41.45 5.72 -26.39
N THR A 169 -40.61 4.99 -27.15
CA THR A 169 -40.77 4.72 -28.58
C THR A 169 -41.28 3.32 -28.87
N GLY A 170 -41.73 2.55 -27.86
CA GLY A 170 -42.20 1.17 -28.03
C GLY A 170 -41.06 0.13 -28.17
N VAL A 171 -39.82 0.56 -28.35
CA VAL A 171 -38.62 -0.28 -28.33
C VAL A 171 -37.80 0.12 -27.09
N SER A 172 -37.49 -0.87 -26.26
CA SER A 172 -36.69 -0.65 -25.06
C SER A 172 -35.24 -0.31 -25.45
N ALA A 173 -34.92 0.99 -25.55
CA ALA A 173 -33.59 1.47 -25.89
C ALA A 173 -32.74 1.73 -24.61
N PRO A 174 -31.49 1.26 -24.54
CA PRO A 174 -30.62 1.55 -23.40
C PRO A 174 -30.21 3.01 -23.41
N VAL A 175 -30.33 3.68 -22.26
CA VAL A 175 -29.96 5.07 -22.04
C VAL A 175 -29.10 5.17 -20.76
N VAL A 176 -28.24 6.17 -20.71
CA VAL A 176 -27.39 6.44 -19.53
C VAL A 176 -27.99 7.62 -18.77
N ARG A 177 -28.49 7.36 -17.58
CA ARG A 177 -28.90 8.39 -16.64
C ARG A 177 -27.69 8.87 -15.86
N VAL A 178 -27.53 10.17 -15.76
CA VAL A 178 -26.49 10.84 -14.96
C VAL A 178 -27.11 11.74 -13.91
N ASP A 179 -26.67 11.62 -12.67
CA ASP A 179 -27.10 12.43 -11.53
C ASP A 179 -25.94 13.32 -11.09
N PHE A 180 -26.16 14.64 -11.00
CA PHE A 180 -25.17 15.63 -10.62
C PHE A 180 -25.15 15.87 -9.11
N ASN A 181 -24.01 16.31 -8.60
CA ASN A 181 -23.87 16.82 -7.24
C ASN A 181 -24.58 18.16 -7.04
N SER A 182 -24.56 18.71 -5.83
CA SER A 182 -25.29 19.95 -5.49
C SER A 182 -24.88 21.14 -6.36
N GLU A 183 -23.60 21.26 -6.71
CA GLU A 183 -23.07 22.34 -7.55
C GLU A 183 -23.45 22.13 -9.01
N GLY A 184 -23.26 20.92 -9.55
CA GLY A 184 -23.66 20.58 -10.90
C GLY A 184 -25.16 20.67 -11.13
N LYS A 185 -25.98 20.29 -10.13
CA LYS A 185 -27.43 20.49 -10.14
C LYS A 185 -27.83 21.95 -10.30
N LYS A 186 -27.16 22.86 -9.55
CA LYS A 186 -27.40 24.30 -9.66
C LYS A 186 -26.98 24.80 -11.04
N LEU A 187 -25.76 24.48 -11.46
CA LEU A 187 -25.23 24.89 -12.76
C LEU A 187 -26.09 24.37 -13.92
N PHE A 188 -26.52 23.12 -13.88
CA PHE A 188 -27.42 22.52 -14.90
C PHE A 188 -28.80 23.20 -14.93
N GLY A 189 -29.35 23.53 -13.75
CA GLY A 189 -30.58 24.31 -13.62
C GLY A 189 -30.45 25.71 -14.23
N ASP A 190 -29.33 26.41 -14.00
CA ASP A 190 -29.06 27.73 -14.56
C ASP A 190 -28.88 27.66 -16.08
N ILE A 191 -28.10 26.70 -16.59
CA ILE A 191 -27.89 26.46 -18.03
C ILE A 191 -29.24 26.17 -18.72
N THR A 192 -30.02 25.25 -18.18
CA THR A 192 -31.30 24.86 -18.82
C THR A 192 -32.34 25.96 -18.75
N SER A 193 -32.41 26.75 -17.66
CA SER A 193 -33.34 27.86 -17.54
C SER A 193 -33.04 29.03 -18.49
N ALA A 194 -31.78 29.31 -18.75
CA ALA A 194 -31.33 30.40 -19.62
C ALA A 194 -31.40 30.05 -21.11
N ASN A 195 -31.49 28.76 -21.47
CA ASN A 195 -31.33 28.29 -22.84
C ASN A 195 -32.46 27.35 -23.29
N VAL A 196 -33.70 27.57 -22.82
CA VAL A 196 -34.88 26.83 -23.29
C VAL A 196 -35.05 27.02 -24.80
N GLY A 197 -35.28 25.91 -25.52
CA GLY A 197 -35.40 25.87 -26.98
C GLY A 197 -34.08 25.71 -27.72
N ARG A 198 -32.92 25.77 -27.07
CA ARG A 198 -31.61 25.52 -27.69
C ARG A 198 -31.21 24.05 -27.58
N LEU A 199 -30.34 23.62 -28.49
CA LEU A 199 -29.71 22.30 -28.42
C LEU A 199 -28.57 22.28 -27.39
N LEU A 200 -28.55 21.26 -26.54
CA LEU A 200 -27.47 20.98 -25.61
C LEU A 200 -26.73 19.71 -26.04
N ALA A 201 -25.59 19.88 -26.67
CA ALA A 201 -24.79 18.78 -27.15
C ALA A 201 -24.06 18.11 -25.96
N ILE A 202 -24.12 16.79 -25.88
CA ILE A 202 -23.46 15.95 -24.88
C ILE A 202 -22.30 15.27 -25.59
N PHE A 203 -21.10 15.60 -25.11
CA PHE A 203 -19.84 15.04 -25.62
C PHE A 203 -19.33 13.96 -24.68
N LEU A 204 -18.83 12.89 -25.27
CA LEU A 204 -18.05 11.87 -24.59
C LEU A 204 -16.76 11.67 -25.39
N ASP A 205 -15.62 11.90 -24.75
CA ASP A 205 -14.28 11.82 -25.40
C ASP A 205 -14.16 12.68 -26.67
N GLY A 206 -14.75 13.90 -26.64
CA GLY A 206 -14.72 14.83 -27.77
C GLY A 206 -15.69 14.48 -28.90
N ASN A 207 -16.43 13.37 -28.83
CA ASN A 207 -17.43 12.98 -29.79
C ASN A 207 -18.84 13.35 -29.32
N ILE A 208 -19.70 13.83 -30.23
CA ILE A 208 -21.10 14.12 -29.91
C ILE A 208 -21.86 12.79 -29.81
N ILE A 209 -22.41 12.50 -28.64
CA ILE A 209 -23.29 11.34 -28.47
C ILE A 209 -24.75 11.69 -28.73
N SER A 210 -25.15 12.87 -28.26
CA SER A 210 -26.53 13.32 -28.32
C SER A 210 -26.58 14.85 -28.27
N ALA A 211 -27.56 15.46 -28.88
CA ALA A 211 -27.81 16.89 -28.84
C ALA A 211 -29.30 17.16 -28.65
N PRO A 212 -29.90 16.87 -27.48
CA PRO A 212 -31.32 17.12 -27.23
C PRO A 212 -31.63 18.62 -27.15
N VAL A 213 -32.88 18.96 -27.52
CA VAL A 213 -33.44 20.31 -27.27
C VAL A 213 -33.79 20.44 -25.79
N ILE A 214 -33.40 21.52 -25.15
CA ILE A 214 -33.82 21.87 -23.80
C ILE A 214 -35.30 22.27 -23.84
N LYS A 215 -36.19 21.40 -23.36
CA LYS A 215 -37.64 21.66 -23.37
C LYS A 215 -38.05 22.60 -22.23
N ASP A 216 -37.55 22.33 -21.04
CA ASP A 216 -37.89 23.05 -19.82
C ASP A 216 -36.66 23.18 -18.90
N LYS A 217 -36.77 24.02 -17.88
CA LYS A 217 -35.79 24.12 -16.80
C LYS A 217 -35.73 22.81 -16.03
N ILE A 218 -34.52 22.22 -15.89
CA ILE A 218 -34.29 20.97 -15.15
C ILE A 218 -33.72 21.32 -13.78
N THR A 219 -34.48 21.05 -12.72
CA THR A 219 -34.11 21.39 -11.35
C THR A 219 -33.78 20.17 -10.47
N ASP A 220 -34.03 18.97 -10.96
CA ASP A 220 -33.77 17.73 -10.25
C ASP A 220 -32.27 17.33 -10.27
N GLY A 221 -31.50 17.90 -11.20
CA GLY A 221 -30.07 17.62 -11.36
C GLY A 221 -29.80 16.28 -12.04
N THR A 222 -30.75 15.82 -12.87
CA THR A 222 -30.64 14.58 -13.63
C THR A 222 -30.63 14.86 -15.12
N ALA A 223 -29.74 14.21 -15.88
CA ALA A 223 -29.77 14.19 -17.34
C ALA A 223 -29.82 12.75 -17.86
N ILE A 224 -30.49 12.58 -19.01
CA ILE A 224 -30.54 11.30 -19.70
C ILE A 224 -29.75 11.45 -21.01
N ILE A 225 -28.72 10.63 -21.13
CA ILE A 225 -27.93 10.54 -22.36
C ILE A 225 -28.51 9.43 -23.20
N SER A 226 -29.23 9.81 -24.24
CA SER A 226 -29.76 8.91 -25.26
C SER A 226 -28.83 8.91 -26.46
N GLY A 227 -28.60 7.76 -27.08
CA GLY A 227 -27.76 7.58 -28.27
C GLY A 227 -27.97 6.19 -28.84
N ASN A 228 -27.29 5.86 -29.93
CA ASN A 228 -27.33 4.52 -30.53
C ASN A 228 -26.46 3.52 -29.69
N PHE A 229 -26.73 3.44 -28.40
CA PHE A 229 -26.04 2.50 -27.54
C PHE A 229 -26.59 1.08 -27.69
N THR A 230 -25.70 0.09 -27.78
CA THR A 230 -26.06 -1.26 -27.38
C THR A 230 -26.13 -1.33 -25.84
N ALA A 231 -26.83 -2.32 -25.29
CA ALA A 231 -26.91 -2.51 -23.83
C ALA A 231 -25.52 -2.66 -23.19
N GLU A 232 -24.57 -3.30 -23.89
CA GLU A 232 -23.21 -3.48 -23.43
C GLU A 232 -22.43 -2.16 -23.44
N GLN A 233 -22.54 -1.36 -24.51
CA GLN A 233 -21.91 -0.04 -24.60
C GLN A 233 -22.43 0.93 -23.52
N ALA A 234 -23.76 0.95 -23.31
CA ALA A 234 -24.34 1.77 -22.24
C ALA A 234 -23.86 1.36 -20.86
N LYS A 235 -23.76 0.05 -20.60
CA LYS A 235 -23.23 -0.49 -19.33
C LYS A 235 -21.75 -0.14 -19.14
N GLU A 236 -20.93 -0.21 -20.18
CA GLU A 236 -19.52 0.17 -20.13
C GLU A 236 -19.37 1.68 -19.90
N THR A 237 -20.15 2.52 -20.60
CA THR A 237 -20.19 3.97 -20.41
C THR A 237 -20.57 4.33 -18.95
N VAL A 238 -21.62 3.71 -18.40
CA VAL A 238 -22.01 3.87 -17.00
C VAL A 238 -20.87 3.52 -16.05
N ARG A 239 -20.20 2.40 -16.29
CA ARG A 239 -19.05 1.99 -15.47
C ARG A 239 -17.93 3.01 -15.53
N ASN A 240 -17.56 3.46 -16.72
CA ASN A 240 -16.48 4.42 -16.94
C ASN A 240 -16.80 5.79 -16.34
N LEU A 241 -18.03 6.29 -16.49
CA LEU A 241 -18.46 7.54 -15.87
C LEU A 241 -18.43 7.46 -14.33
N ASN A 242 -18.82 6.33 -13.73
CA ASN A 242 -18.75 6.13 -12.28
C ASN A 242 -17.31 6.03 -11.75
N LEU A 243 -16.33 5.69 -12.60
CA LEU A 243 -14.92 5.69 -12.23
C LEU A 243 -14.32 7.11 -12.13
N GLY A 244 -15.01 8.10 -12.68
CA GLY A 244 -14.68 9.52 -12.56
C GLY A 244 -13.68 10.04 -13.61
N ALA A 245 -13.76 11.33 -13.90
CA ALA A 245 -12.81 12.03 -14.75
C ALA A 245 -11.46 12.23 -14.05
N LEU A 246 -10.36 12.22 -14.84
CA LEU A 246 -9.03 12.52 -14.30
C LEU A 246 -8.91 14.03 -14.04
N PRO A 247 -8.61 14.45 -12.81
CA PRO A 247 -8.47 15.87 -12.48
C PRO A 247 -7.21 16.50 -13.08
N LEU A 248 -6.22 15.67 -13.45
CA LEU A 248 -4.98 16.06 -14.12
C LEU A 248 -4.74 15.16 -15.33
N PRO A 249 -4.28 15.70 -16.46
CA PRO A 249 -3.83 14.88 -17.59
C PRO A 249 -2.62 14.03 -17.19
N ILE A 250 -2.65 12.77 -17.58
CA ILE A 250 -1.54 11.85 -17.36
C ILE A 250 -1.06 11.28 -18.70
N ALA A 251 0.26 11.12 -18.84
CA ALA A 251 0.87 10.48 -20.00
C ALA A 251 1.78 9.34 -19.52
N LEU A 252 1.64 8.16 -20.12
CA LEU A 252 2.47 7.02 -19.80
C LEU A 252 3.93 7.32 -20.14
N GLN A 253 4.81 7.24 -19.15
CA GLN A 253 6.24 7.51 -19.29
C GLN A 253 7.06 6.23 -19.37
N SER A 254 6.73 5.24 -18.58
CA SER A 254 7.45 3.96 -18.50
C SER A 254 6.53 2.84 -18.08
N THR A 255 6.80 1.65 -18.62
CA THR A 255 6.16 0.39 -18.21
C THR A 255 7.24 -0.65 -17.92
N GLN A 256 7.05 -1.40 -16.84
CA GLN A 256 7.89 -2.55 -16.51
C GLN A 256 6.99 -3.70 -16.08
N THR A 257 7.17 -4.86 -16.69
CA THR A 257 6.45 -6.08 -16.31
C THR A 257 7.38 -7.05 -15.61
N ILE A 258 6.96 -7.55 -14.47
CA ILE A 258 7.66 -8.59 -13.72
C ILE A 258 6.85 -9.88 -13.89
N GLY A 259 7.50 -10.91 -14.45
CA GLY A 259 6.86 -12.21 -14.62
C GLY A 259 6.55 -12.87 -13.26
N ALA A 260 5.39 -13.50 -13.13
CA ALA A 260 4.96 -14.17 -11.89
C ALA A 260 5.92 -15.27 -11.44
N THR A 261 6.58 -15.96 -12.38
CA THR A 261 7.59 -16.99 -12.08
C THR A 261 8.82 -16.39 -11.40
N LEU A 262 9.29 -15.23 -11.87
CA LEU A 262 10.45 -14.54 -11.30
C LEU A 262 10.17 -14.10 -9.85
N GLY A 263 8.97 -13.58 -9.59
CA GLY A 263 8.53 -13.19 -8.26
C GLY A 263 8.44 -14.37 -7.29
N SER A 264 7.83 -15.47 -7.71
CA SER A 264 7.72 -16.69 -6.89
C SER A 264 9.08 -17.31 -6.58
N ASP A 265 10.02 -17.30 -7.53
CA ASP A 265 11.38 -17.78 -7.32
C ASP A 265 12.15 -16.87 -6.34
N ALA A 266 12.00 -15.56 -6.43
CA ALA A 266 12.59 -14.61 -5.51
C ALA A 266 12.04 -14.79 -4.07
N LEU A 267 10.73 -14.98 -3.92
CA LEU A 267 10.10 -15.26 -2.64
C LEU A 267 10.63 -16.56 -2.02
N ARG A 268 10.69 -17.63 -2.83
CA ARG A 268 11.20 -18.92 -2.38
C ARG A 268 12.67 -18.85 -1.96
N ALA A 269 13.50 -18.21 -2.77
CA ALA A 269 14.91 -18.00 -2.46
C ALA A 269 15.10 -17.18 -1.18
N GLY A 270 14.32 -16.09 -1.01
CA GLY A 270 14.35 -15.25 0.19
C GLY A 270 13.94 -16.01 1.45
N LEU A 271 12.86 -16.82 1.38
CA LEU A 271 12.42 -17.65 2.50
C LEU A 271 13.46 -18.72 2.87
N LEU A 272 14.03 -19.42 1.89
CA LEU A 272 15.08 -20.42 2.12
C LEU A 272 16.34 -19.79 2.75
N ALA A 273 16.77 -18.62 2.24
CA ALA A 273 17.89 -17.88 2.80
C ALA A 273 17.61 -17.43 4.24
N GLY A 274 16.41 -16.93 4.52
CA GLY A 274 16.00 -16.53 5.87
C GLY A 274 15.98 -17.70 6.85
N ILE A 275 15.41 -18.84 6.46
CA ILE A 275 15.39 -20.07 7.29
C ILE A 275 16.81 -20.59 7.52
N ALA A 276 17.63 -20.70 6.48
CA ALA A 276 19.01 -21.15 6.60
C ALA A 276 19.82 -20.22 7.51
N GLY A 277 19.71 -18.90 7.33
CA GLY A 277 20.35 -17.91 8.18
C GLY A 277 19.89 -18.01 9.63
N PHE A 278 18.58 -18.15 9.88
CA PHE A 278 18.03 -18.34 11.22
C PHE A 278 18.59 -19.61 11.90
N LEU A 279 18.64 -20.74 11.17
CA LEU A 279 19.16 -22.02 11.72
C LEU A 279 20.65 -21.94 12.03
N LEU A 280 21.46 -21.38 11.12
CA LEU A 280 22.91 -21.21 11.34
C LEU A 280 23.17 -20.31 12.54
N LEU A 281 22.46 -19.22 12.65
CA LEU A 281 22.57 -18.27 13.74
C LEU A 281 22.11 -18.89 15.06
N SER A 282 21.01 -19.65 15.06
CA SER A 282 20.54 -20.39 16.24
C SER A 282 21.55 -21.43 16.70
N ALA A 283 22.13 -22.18 15.76
CA ALA A 283 23.17 -23.16 16.06
C ALA A 283 24.41 -22.49 16.69
N PHE A 284 24.87 -21.37 16.11
CA PHE A 284 25.96 -20.58 16.65
C PHE A 284 25.67 -20.10 18.08
N MET A 285 24.49 -19.51 18.31
CA MET A 285 24.08 -18.98 19.60
C MET A 285 24.04 -20.10 20.67
N ILE A 286 23.45 -21.25 20.37
CA ILE A 286 23.36 -22.38 21.32
C ILE A 286 24.75 -22.97 21.58
N PHE A 287 25.56 -23.12 20.54
CA PHE A 287 26.90 -23.69 20.69
C PHE A 287 27.83 -22.77 21.52
N TRP A 288 27.84 -21.47 21.21
CA TRP A 288 28.77 -20.52 21.83
C TRP A 288 28.29 -20.03 23.18
N TYR A 289 27.01 -19.66 23.32
CA TYR A 289 26.43 -19.08 24.54
C TYR A 289 25.66 -20.08 25.39
N ARG A 290 25.50 -21.32 24.93
CA ARG A 290 24.82 -22.40 25.65
C ARG A 290 23.42 -21.96 26.11
N LEU A 291 23.13 -21.90 27.41
CA LEU A 291 21.83 -21.58 27.97
C LEU A 291 21.37 -20.11 27.68
N PRO A 292 22.21 -19.08 27.90
CA PRO A 292 21.90 -17.74 27.40
C PRO A 292 21.59 -17.73 25.89
N GLY A 293 22.32 -18.52 25.10
CA GLY A 293 22.08 -18.69 23.67
C GLY A 293 20.74 -19.35 23.36
N LEU A 294 20.36 -20.38 24.12
CA LEU A 294 19.03 -21.02 23.96
C LEU A 294 17.90 -20.05 24.27
N VAL A 295 18.02 -19.25 25.35
CA VAL A 295 17.06 -18.20 25.68
C VAL A 295 16.98 -17.15 24.58
N ALA A 296 18.11 -16.75 24.02
CA ALA A 296 18.17 -15.81 22.91
C ALA A 296 17.49 -16.37 21.66
N VAL A 297 17.68 -17.64 21.33
CA VAL A 297 17.01 -18.31 20.18
C VAL A 297 15.49 -18.37 20.39
N VAL A 298 15.02 -18.73 21.59
CA VAL A 298 13.58 -18.71 21.91
C VAL A 298 13.00 -17.29 21.77
N SER A 299 13.71 -16.28 22.30
CA SER A 299 13.31 -14.88 22.19
C SER A 299 13.29 -14.40 20.73
N LEU A 300 14.26 -14.84 19.93
CA LEU A 300 14.33 -14.54 18.49
C LEU A 300 13.18 -15.21 17.72
N PHE A 301 12.83 -16.43 18.06
CA PHE A 301 11.67 -17.10 17.48
C PHE A 301 10.38 -16.34 17.78
N ILE A 302 10.17 -15.92 19.03
CA ILE A 302 9.03 -15.11 19.43
C ILE A 302 9.04 -13.76 18.68
N TYR A 303 10.22 -13.13 18.53
CA TYR A 303 10.40 -11.93 17.71
C TYR A 303 9.91 -12.15 16.27
N CYS A 304 10.30 -13.24 15.60
CA CYS A 304 9.85 -13.56 14.25
C CYS A 304 8.33 -13.73 14.20
N VAL A 305 7.73 -14.43 15.15
CA VAL A 305 6.27 -14.61 15.24
C VAL A 305 5.55 -13.27 15.42
N LEU A 306 6.08 -12.40 16.26
CA LEU A 306 5.53 -11.04 16.46
C LEU A 306 5.63 -10.20 15.19
N MET A 307 6.76 -10.23 14.48
CA MET A 307 6.93 -9.51 13.22
C MET A 307 5.97 -9.99 12.14
N LEU A 308 5.80 -11.31 11.99
CA LEU A 308 4.83 -11.87 11.04
C LEU A 308 3.40 -11.47 11.37
N ALA A 309 3.05 -11.40 12.66
CA ALA A 309 1.73 -10.92 13.08
C ALA A 309 1.55 -9.41 12.77
N ILE A 310 2.58 -8.60 13.02
CA ILE A 310 2.56 -7.16 12.71
C ILE A 310 2.37 -6.94 11.21
N PHE A 311 3.04 -7.70 10.33
CA PHE A 311 2.86 -7.60 8.88
C PHE A 311 1.44 -7.91 8.41
N LYS A 312 0.72 -8.76 9.14
CA LYS A 312 -0.69 -9.07 8.85
C LYS A 312 -1.68 -8.06 9.44
N LEU A 313 -1.40 -7.53 10.62
CA LEU A 313 -2.27 -6.57 11.32
C LEU A 313 -2.14 -5.17 10.73
N ILE A 314 -0.92 -4.74 10.46
CA ILE A 314 -0.62 -3.52 9.71
C ILE A 314 -0.38 -3.98 8.27
N PRO A 315 -1.22 -3.59 7.28
CA PRO A 315 -1.10 -4.08 5.92
C PRO A 315 0.19 -3.60 5.26
N VAL A 316 1.32 -4.20 5.66
CA VAL A 316 2.63 -3.92 5.08
C VAL A 316 2.78 -4.71 3.79
N VAL A 317 3.01 -4.02 2.68
CA VAL A 317 3.33 -4.68 1.40
C VAL A 317 4.74 -5.24 1.48
N LEU A 318 4.84 -6.58 1.47
CA LEU A 318 6.11 -7.31 1.51
C LEU A 318 6.72 -7.34 0.10
N THR A 319 7.81 -6.61 -0.10
CA THR A 319 8.66 -6.65 -1.29
C THR A 319 9.90 -7.50 -1.03
N SER A 320 10.64 -7.87 -2.07
CA SER A 320 11.96 -8.53 -1.93
C SER A 320 12.90 -7.71 -1.05
N ALA A 321 12.87 -6.39 -1.21
CA ALA A 321 13.61 -5.46 -0.34
C ALA A 321 13.10 -5.51 1.10
N GLY A 322 11.77 -5.62 1.31
CA GLY A 322 11.17 -5.78 2.63
C GLY A 322 11.59 -7.10 3.31
N ILE A 323 11.63 -8.21 2.57
CA ILE A 323 12.16 -9.50 3.08
C ILE A 323 13.63 -9.36 3.48
N ALA A 324 14.46 -8.70 2.66
CA ALA A 324 15.85 -8.43 3.01
C ALA A 324 15.97 -7.58 4.28
N GLY A 325 15.11 -6.55 4.43
CA GLY A 325 15.00 -5.74 5.64
C GLY A 325 14.63 -6.56 6.88
N PHE A 326 13.70 -7.50 6.74
CA PHE A 326 13.33 -8.43 7.80
C PHE A 326 14.50 -9.34 8.20
N ILE A 327 15.18 -9.97 7.25
CA ILE A 327 16.35 -10.82 7.51
C ILE A 327 17.46 -10.02 8.20
N LEU A 328 17.71 -8.80 7.75
CA LEU A 328 18.69 -7.91 8.39
C LEU A 328 18.28 -7.58 9.83
N SER A 329 17.01 -7.31 10.08
CA SER A 329 16.51 -7.00 11.43
C SER A 329 16.60 -8.21 12.38
N VAL A 330 16.47 -9.45 11.88
CA VAL A 330 16.75 -10.67 12.65
C VAL A 330 18.22 -10.69 13.12
N GLY A 331 19.16 -10.34 12.23
CA GLY A 331 20.58 -10.22 12.59
C GLY A 331 20.82 -9.20 13.70
N LEU A 332 20.20 -8.02 13.62
CA LEU A 332 20.29 -6.98 14.64
C LEU A 332 19.63 -7.38 15.98
N ALA A 333 18.53 -8.16 15.91
CA ALA A 333 17.90 -8.68 17.12
C ALA A 333 18.81 -9.63 17.91
N VAL A 334 19.65 -10.37 17.18
CA VAL A 334 20.66 -11.25 17.81
C VAL A 334 21.79 -10.45 18.41
N ASP A 335 22.26 -9.38 17.77
CA ASP A 335 23.34 -8.54 18.28
C ASP A 335 23.05 -8.04 19.71
N ALA A 336 21.82 -7.58 19.96
CA ALA A 336 21.38 -7.21 21.30
C ALA A 336 21.49 -8.36 22.31
N ASN A 337 21.10 -9.59 21.92
CA ASN A 337 21.17 -10.76 22.79
C ASN A 337 22.62 -11.23 23.04
N VAL A 338 23.50 -11.10 22.04
CA VAL A 338 24.95 -11.36 22.17
C VAL A 338 25.57 -10.40 23.19
N LEU A 339 25.28 -9.10 23.05
CA LEU A 339 25.79 -8.09 23.98
C LEU A 339 25.34 -8.35 25.42
N ILE A 340 24.07 -8.72 25.62
CA ILE A 340 23.53 -9.10 26.93
C ILE A 340 24.28 -10.33 27.48
N ALA A 341 24.50 -11.36 26.65
CA ALA A 341 25.20 -12.58 27.06
C ALA A 341 26.67 -12.30 27.45
N GLU A 342 27.37 -11.44 26.72
CA GLU A 342 28.75 -11.05 27.06
C GLU A 342 28.79 -10.23 28.36
N ARG A 343 27.88 -9.26 28.56
CA ARG A 343 27.80 -8.52 29.82
C ARG A 343 27.46 -9.43 31.00
N LEU A 344 26.55 -10.39 30.82
CA LEU A 344 26.26 -11.40 31.84
C LEU A 344 27.49 -12.21 32.22
N LYS A 345 28.27 -12.62 31.23
CA LYS A 345 29.54 -13.36 31.44
C LYS A 345 30.57 -12.53 32.26
N GLU A 346 30.73 -11.23 31.91
CA GLU A 346 31.60 -10.32 32.65
C GLU A 346 31.19 -10.24 34.11
N GLU A 347 29.90 -10.08 34.41
CA GLU A 347 29.39 -9.97 35.79
C GLU A 347 29.55 -11.28 36.58
N LEU A 348 29.36 -12.43 35.91
CA LEU A 348 29.63 -13.75 36.53
C LEU A 348 31.11 -13.97 36.79
N ALA A 349 32.00 -13.54 35.90
CA ALA A 349 33.44 -13.61 36.07
C ALA A 349 33.92 -12.72 37.23
N ALA A 350 33.21 -11.60 37.49
CA ALA A 350 33.44 -10.75 38.65
C ALA A 350 32.96 -11.36 39.98
N GLY A 351 32.44 -12.61 39.99
CA GLY A 351 32.01 -13.33 41.17
C GLY A 351 30.61 -12.99 41.69
N LYS A 352 29.81 -12.30 40.90
CA LYS A 352 28.44 -11.95 41.28
C LYS A 352 27.50 -13.16 41.14
N THR A 353 26.45 -13.17 41.96
CA THR A 353 25.42 -14.22 41.85
C THR A 353 24.64 -14.12 40.52
N ALA A 354 24.15 -15.22 40.01
CA ALA A 354 23.46 -15.29 38.73
C ALA A 354 22.33 -14.26 38.61
N GLN A 355 21.56 -14.06 39.67
CA GLN A 355 20.46 -13.08 39.66
C GLN A 355 20.96 -11.63 39.58
N VAL A 356 22.04 -11.31 40.30
CA VAL A 356 22.67 -9.99 40.28
C VAL A 356 23.32 -9.78 38.90
N ALA A 357 24.08 -10.77 38.43
CA ALA A 357 24.75 -10.73 37.14
C ALA A 357 23.78 -10.51 35.97
N ILE A 358 22.58 -11.18 35.97
CA ILE A 358 21.56 -10.96 34.98
C ILE A 358 21.06 -9.51 35.05
N ARG A 359 20.71 -9.00 36.24
CA ARG A 359 20.16 -7.64 36.37
C ARG A 359 21.17 -6.56 35.94
N GLU A 360 22.39 -6.67 36.37
CA GLU A 360 23.45 -5.69 36.08
C GLU A 360 23.94 -5.81 34.63
N GLY A 361 24.08 -7.04 34.10
CA GLY A 361 24.43 -7.28 32.72
C GLY A 361 23.41 -6.66 31.75
N PHE A 362 22.12 -6.85 32.03
CA PHE A 362 21.06 -6.17 31.24
C PHE A 362 21.10 -4.64 31.38
N ALA A 363 21.31 -4.11 32.58
CA ALA A 363 21.41 -2.66 32.80
C ALA A 363 22.58 -2.03 32.05
N ARG A 364 23.76 -2.69 32.04
CA ARG A 364 24.95 -2.23 31.31
C ARG A 364 24.81 -2.38 29.79
N ALA A 365 24.20 -3.48 29.33
CA ALA A 365 23.97 -3.69 27.89
C ALA A 365 22.94 -2.70 27.33
N TRP A 366 21.96 -2.27 28.13
CA TRP A 366 20.86 -1.42 27.70
C TRP A 366 21.29 -0.11 27.02
N LEU A 367 22.28 0.59 27.56
CA LEU A 367 22.75 1.85 27.00
C LEU A 367 23.27 1.68 25.56
N ALA A 368 24.11 0.67 25.33
CA ALA A 368 24.66 0.39 24.01
C ALA A 368 23.59 -0.09 23.04
N ILE A 369 22.66 -0.96 23.49
CA ILE A 369 21.53 -1.44 22.68
C ILE A 369 20.64 -0.28 22.28
N ARG A 370 20.29 0.61 23.20
CA ARG A 370 19.47 1.79 22.94
C ARG A 370 20.13 2.70 21.89
N ASP A 371 21.41 3.03 22.10
CA ASP A 371 22.13 3.99 21.26
C ASP A 371 22.32 3.46 19.83
N SER A 372 22.69 2.18 19.68
CA SER A 372 22.80 1.50 18.39
C SER A 372 21.45 1.45 17.67
N ASN A 373 20.40 0.99 18.34
CA ASN A 373 19.07 0.88 17.72
C ASN A 373 18.45 2.25 17.41
N THR A 374 18.76 3.29 18.21
CA THR A 374 18.35 4.67 17.89
C THR A 374 18.96 5.13 16.56
N ALA A 375 20.26 4.84 16.33
CA ALA A 375 20.91 5.14 15.06
C ALA A 375 20.24 4.39 13.87
N HIS A 376 19.90 3.12 14.05
CA HIS A 376 19.19 2.34 13.04
C HIS A 376 17.78 2.89 12.76
N LEU A 377 17.06 3.33 13.81
CA LEU A 377 15.73 3.96 13.64
C LEU A 377 15.83 5.28 12.89
N ILE A 378 16.82 6.13 13.19
CA ILE A 378 17.06 7.37 12.45
C ILE A 378 17.33 7.05 10.97
N ALA A 379 18.17 6.07 10.67
CA ALA A 379 18.45 5.64 9.32
C ALA A 379 17.17 5.12 8.61
N ALA A 380 16.34 4.32 9.29
CA ALA A 380 15.08 3.83 8.77
C ALA A 380 14.11 4.98 8.44
N VAL A 381 13.99 5.98 9.32
CA VAL A 381 13.16 7.18 9.10
C VAL A 381 13.66 7.97 7.88
N ILE A 382 14.97 8.22 7.79
CA ILE A 382 15.56 8.94 6.64
C ILE A 382 15.27 8.18 5.34
N LEU A 383 15.50 6.87 5.31
CA LEU A 383 15.23 6.05 4.12
C LEU A 383 13.74 6.05 3.76
N PHE A 384 12.84 5.99 4.75
CA PHE A 384 11.41 6.00 4.51
C PHE A 384 10.92 7.32 3.88
N TRP A 385 11.50 8.46 4.27
CA TRP A 385 11.07 9.77 3.79
C TRP A 385 11.71 10.16 2.45
N PHE A 386 12.97 9.81 2.22
CA PHE A 386 13.74 10.31 1.08
C PHE A 386 13.96 9.28 -0.04
N ALA A 387 13.66 8.01 0.17
CA ALA A 387 13.89 6.97 -0.82
C ALA A 387 12.67 6.73 -1.73
N THR A 388 12.90 5.99 -2.82
CA THR A 388 11.85 5.51 -3.74
C THR A 388 10.93 4.49 -3.08
N SER A 389 9.76 4.21 -3.69
CA SER A 389 8.75 3.28 -3.13
C SER A 389 9.34 1.92 -2.77
N LEU A 390 10.24 1.39 -3.59
CA LEU A 390 10.90 0.10 -3.38
C LEU A 390 11.73 0.06 -2.09
N ILE A 391 12.45 1.14 -1.79
CA ILE A 391 13.30 1.25 -0.59
C ILE A 391 12.44 1.60 0.64
N LYS A 392 11.29 2.27 0.47
CA LYS A 392 10.35 2.54 1.58
C LYS A 392 9.84 1.27 2.24
N GLY A 393 9.55 0.23 1.45
CA GLY A 393 9.17 -1.09 1.97
C GLY A 393 10.26 -1.70 2.85
N PHE A 394 11.53 -1.67 2.41
CA PHE A 394 12.68 -2.06 3.22
C PHE A 394 12.76 -1.25 4.52
N ALA A 395 12.72 0.08 4.43
CA ALA A 395 12.88 0.97 5.58
C ALA A 395 11.79 0.76 6.64
N LEU A 396 10.54 0.57 6.22
CA LEU A 396 9.41 0.30 7.11
C LEU A 396 9.60 -1.02 7.85
N VAL A 397 9.87 -2.11 7.12
CA VAL A 397 10.04 -3.45 7.69
C VAL A 397 11.26 -3.48 8.63
N PHE A 398 12.37 -2.89 8.21
CA PHE A 398 13.58 -2.76 9.00
C PHE A 398 13.36 -1.95 10.28
N GLY A 399 12.71 -0.78 10.19
CA GLY A 399 12.42 0.07 11.35
C GLY A 399 11.48 -0.60 12.37
N LEU A 400 10.40 -1.27 11.88
CA LEU A 400 9.53 -2.07 12.74
C LEU A 400 10.30 -3.22 13.40
N GLY A 401 11.19 -3.89 12.65
CA GLY A 401 12.05 -4.94 13.16
C GLY A 401 12.96 -4.47 14.29
N VAL A 402 13.59 -3.30 14.14
CA VAL A 402 14.43 -2.70 15.19
C VAL A 402 13.62 -2.40 16.44
N LEU A 403 12.42 -1.83 16.32
CA LEU A 403 11.54 -1.56 17.47
C LEU A 403 11.15 -2.84 18.23
N VAL A 404 10.72 -3.86 17.49
CA VAL A 404 10.29 -5.13 18.09
C VAL A 404 11.49 -5.88 18.68
N SER A 405 12.68 -5.79 18.07
CA SER A 405 13.90 -6.41 18.61
C SER A 405 14.31 -5.81 19.96
N MET A 406 14.23 -4.49 20.11
CA MET A 406 14.47 -3.83 21.39
C MET A 406 13.53 -4.33 22.48
N LEU A 407 12.22 -4.38 22.16
CA LEU A 407 11.21 -4.89 23.10
C LEU A 407 11.46 -6.35 23.47
N SER A 408 11.79 -7.18 22.49
CA SER A 408 12.05 -8.61 22.68
C SER A 408 13.30 -8.84 23.55
N ALA A 409 14.41 -8.17 23.26
CA ALA A 409 15.64 -8.31 24.00
C ALA A 409 15.48 -7.91 25.48
N ILE A 410 14.82 -6.77 25.75
CA ILE A 410 14.68 -6.24 27.10
C ILE A 410 13.64 -6.99 27.92
N THR A 411 12.51 -7.34 27.30
CA THR A 411 11.37 -7.91 28.02
C THR A 411 11.42 -9.42 28.02
N ILE A 412 11.51 -10.05 26.84
CA ILE A 412 11.39 -11.50 26.67
C ILE A 412 12.66 -12.21 27.17
N SER A 413 13.83 -11.83 26.62
CA SER A 413 15.11 -12.46 27.01
C SER A 413 15.38 -12.29 28.50
N ARG A 414 15.17 -11.09 29.06
CA ARG A 414 15.35 -10.83 30.48
C ARG A 414 14.43 -11.66 31.36
N THR A 415 13.14 -11.74 31.02
CA THR A 415 12.17 -12.49 31.80
C THR A 415 12.50 -13.98 31.80
N PHE A 416 12.87 -14.54 30.64
CA PHE A 416 13.27 -15.94 30.56
C PHE A 416 14.53 -16.26 31.32
N MET A 417 15.57 -15.41 31.21
CA MET A 417 16.81 -15.58 31.97
C MET A 417 16.57 -15.57 33.49
N LEU A 418 15.76 -14.63 33.98
CA LEU A 418 15.42 -14.54 35.41
C LEU A 418 14.51 -15.70 35.88
N ALA A 419 13.62 -16.23 34.99
CA ALA A 419 12.73 -17.32 35.32
C ALA A 419 13.44 -18.68 35.51
N LEU A 420 14.54 -18.89 34.79
CA LEU A 420 15.33 -20.11 34.87
C LEU A 420 15.94 -20.32 36.28
N GLY A 421 16.20 -19.27 37.02
CA GLY A 421 16.56 -19.34 38.44
C GLY A 421 17.73 -20.27 38.75
N LEU A 422 18.76 -20.27 37.90
CA LEU A 422 19.86 -21.22 37.97
C LEU A 422 20.70 -21.05 39.26
N ASN A 423 21.05 -22.19 39.84
CA ASN A 423 21.95 -22.23 40.99
C ASN A 423 23.39 -22.34 40.49
N GLU A 424 24.13 -21.24 40.59
CA GLU A 424 25.55 -21.12 40.21
C GLU A 424 26.51 -21.95 41.07
N GLN A 425 26.04 -22.42 42.23
CA GLN A 425 26.89 -23.23 43.14
C GLN A 425 27.10 -24.66 42.59
N SER A 426 26.30 -25.10 41.61
CA SER A 426 26.52 -26.37 40.94
C SER A 426 27.51 -26.22 39.78
N LYS A 427 28.46 -27.15 39.63
CA LYS A 427 29.41 -27.18 38.49
C LYS A 427 28.67 -27.17 37.15
N LEU A 428 27.50 -27.84 37.06
CA LEU A 428 26.63 -27.88 35.92
C LEU A 428 25.97 -26.50 35.62
N GLY A 429 25.46 -25.80 36.65
CA GLY A 429 24.87 -24.48 36.50
C GLY A 429 25.89 -23.46 35.95
N ARG A 430 27.09 -23.49 36.50
CA ARG A 430 28.18 -22.63 36.04
C ARG A 430 28.62 -22.95 34.60
N PHE A 431 28.68 -24.23 34.22
CA PHE A 431 29.00 -24.64 32.86
C PHE A 431 27.98 -24.12 31.84
N PHE A 432 26.69 -24.20 32.15
CA PHE A 432 25.64 -23.77 31.24
C PHE A 432 25.51 -22.24 31.14
N MET A 433 25.95 -21.47 32.12
CA MET A 433 25.90 -20.02 32.13
C MET A 433 27.16 -19.34 31.56
N LEU A 434 28.27 -20.03 31.47
CA LEU A 434 29.52 -19.52 30.88
C LEU A 434 29.51 -19.76 29.37
N SER A 435 29.97 -18.77 28.60
CA SER A 435 30.07 -18.85 27.14
C SER A 435 31.50 -19.21 26.68
N GLY A 436 31.60 -19.81 25.49
CA GLY A 436 32.88 -20.08 24.82
C GLY A 436 33.65 -21.32 25.30
N LEU A 437 34.86 -21.47 24.75
CA LEU A 437 35.81 -22.58 25.06
C LEU A 437 36.69 -22.29 26.24
N THR A 438 36.46 -21.22 26.99
CA THR A 438 37.27 -20.88 28.16
C THR A 438 36.97 -21.78 29.34
N LYS A 439 38.04 -22.35 29.91
CA LYS A 439 38.07 -23.15 31.12
C LYS A 439 37.60 -22.39 32.36
#